data_b22f1c95e7f2bb39cf9dba3333bd6afb
#
_entry.id   b22f1c95e7f2bb39cf9dba3333bd6afb
#
_cell.length_a   1.000
_cell.length_b   1.000
_cell.length_c   1.000
_cell.angle_alpha   90.00
_cell.angle_beta   90.00
_cell.angle_gamma   90.00
#
_symmetry.space_group_name_H-M   'P 1'
#
loop_
_entity.id
_entity.type
_entity.pdbx_description
1 polymer ?
#
loop_
_entity_poly.entity_id
_entity_poly.type
_entity_poly.pdbx_seq_one_letter_code
_entity_poly.pdbx_strand_id
1 'polypeptide(L)'
;MASFEIMIASQPPCQQCRSSKRYLTKNGTPYLETKYKDDSSAQALAAANNYTAAPVCYVVDKRTGDVLSHWAGFNMYRLRQWVNNYKEEVGE
;
A
#
# COMPACT_ATOMS: atom_id res chain seq x y z
N MET A 1 -17.69 -1.96 4.05
CA MET A 1 -16.26 -2.24 4.29
C MET A 1 -15.63 -2.85 3.05
N ALA A 2 -14.38 -2.50 2.81
CA ALA A 2 -13.68 -3.06 1.66
C ALA A 2 -13.22 -4.50 1.96
N SER A 3 -13.13 -5.30 0.89
CA SER A 3 -12.67 -6.69 0.96
C SER A 3 -11.15 -6.81 0.99
N PHE A 4 -10.45 -5.70 0.91
CA PHE A 4 -8.98 -5.65 0.88
C PHE A 4 -8.44 -4.61 1.84
N GLU A 5 -7.14 -4.72 2.12
CA GLU A 5 -6.42 -3.79 2.98
C GLU A 5 -5.21 -3.26 2.24
N ILE A 6 -5.02 -1.95 2.25
CA ILE A 6 -3.83 -1.33 1.65
C ILE A 6 -2.78 -1.21 2.74
N MET A 7 -1.59 -1.75 2.49
CA MET A 7 -0.48 -1.76 3.42
C MET A 7 0.63 -0.85 2.92
N ILE A 8 1.13 0.02 3.79
CA ILE A 8 2.24 0.93 3.48
C ILE A 8 3.37 0.64 4.45
N ALA A 9 4.41 -0.03 3.97
CA ALA A 9 5.59 -0.32 4.79
C ALA A 9 6.59 0.83 4.63
N SER A 10 6.66 1.68 5.64
CA SER A 10 7.43 2.92 5.61
C SER A 10 8.82 2.75 6.20
N GLN A 11 9.77 3.55 5.71
CA GLN A 11 11.17 3.54 6.16
C GLN A 11 11.65 4.98 6.28
N PRO A 12 11.34 5.66 7.40
CA PRO A 12 11.71 7.08 7.55
C PRO A 12 13.22 7.30 7.60
N PRO A 13 13.71 8.47 7.16
CA PRO A 13 12.94 9.55 6.55
C PRO A 13 12.57 9.20 5.11
N CYS A 14 11.33 9.52 4.70
CA CYS A 14 10.86 9.06 3.41
C CYS A 14 9.81 10.01 2.82
N GLN A 15 10.22 10.76 1.80
CA GLN A 15 9.32 11.68 1.09
C GLN A 15 8.22 10.93 0.37
N GLN A 16 8.57 9.84 -0.30
CA GLN A 16 7.60 9.04 -1.05
C GLN A 16 6.59 8.34 -0.15
N CYS A 17 7.01 7.95 1.07
CA CYS A 17 6.10 7.38 2.06
C CYS A 17 5.04 8.40 2.45
N ARG A 18 5.48 9.63 2.74
CA ARG A 18 4.54 10.71 3.11
C ARG A 18 3.59 11.05 1.97
N SER A 19 4.09 11.09 0.73
CA SER A 19 3.26 11.38 -0.44
C SER A 19 2.21 10.30 -0.64
N SER A 20 2.58 9.04 -0.48
CA SER A 20 1.65 7.90 -0.61
C SER A 20 0.53 7.98 0.43
N LYS A 21 0.89 8.22 1.69
CA LYS A 21 -0.10 8.32 2.76
C LYS A 21 -1.02 9.52 2.57
N ARG A 22 -0.44 10.65 2.16
CA ARG A 22 -1.22 11.86 1.92
C ARG A 22 -2.26 11.65 0.82
N TYR A 23 -1.85 10.97 -0.26
CA TYR A 23 -2.76 10.70 -1.37
C TYR A 23 -3.96 9.88 -0.91
N LEU A 24 -3.72 8.81 -0.15
CA LEU A 24 -4.79 7.96 0.36
C LEU A 24 -5.70 8.71 1.32
N THR A 25 -5.12 9.46 2.25
CA THR A 25 -5.88 10.25 3.23
C THR A 25 -6.75 11.29 2.54
N LYS A 26 -6.17 12.00 1.57
CA LYS A 26 -6.90 13.04 0.82
C LYS A 26 -8.09 12.47 0.07
N ASN A 27 -8.00 11.22 -0.35
CA ASN A 27 -9.06 10.56 -1.10
C ASN A 27 -9.97 9.70 -0.20
N GLY A 28 -9.84 9.82 1.12
CA GLY A 28 -10.69 9.11 2.05
C GLY A 28 -10.53 7.60 2.05
N THR A 29 -9.38 7.11 1.61
CA THR A 29 -9.13 5.67 1.48
C THR A 29 -8.25 5.20 2.65
N PRO A 30 -8.77 4.28 3.47
CA PRO A 30 -8.00 3.80 4.63
C PRO A 30 -6.83 2.92 4.23
N TYR A 31 -5.82 2.91 5.08
CA TYR A 31 -4.64 2.08 4.89
C TYR A 31 -4.03 1.78 6.25
N LEU A 32 -3.18 0.76 6.32
CA LEU A 32 -2.38 0.46 7.49
C LEU A 32 -0.93 0.75 7.18
N GLU A 33 -0.28 1.48 8.08
CA GLU A 33 1.14 1.76 7.97
C GLU A 33 1.91 0.79 8.86
N THR A 34 2.96 0.19 8.30
CA THR A 34 3.87 -0.67 9.05
C THR A 34 5.28 -0.08 8.96
N LYS A 35 6.18 -0.55 9.82
CA LYS A 35 7.59 -0.23 9.70
C LYS A 35 8.22 -1.31 8.83
N TYR A 36 8.90 -0.91 7.77
CA TYR A 36 9.50 -1.88 6.84
C TYR A 36 10.37 -2.90 7.57
N LYS A 37 11.17 -2.46 8.54
CA LYS A 37 12.07 -3.34 9.28
C LYS A 37 11.33 -4.43 10.08
N ASP A 38 10.05 -4.22 10.36
CA ASP A 38 9.23 -5.14 11.14
C ASP A 38 8.17 -5.85 10.27
N ASP A 39 8.19 -5.62 8.96
CA ASP A 39 7.19 -6.17 8.05
C ASP A 39 7.80 -7.22 7.13
N SER A 40 7.68 -8.48 7.54
CA SER A 40 8.29 -9.58 6.79
C SER A 40 7.68 -9.76 5.39
N SER A 41 6.39 -9.44 5.24
CA SER A 41 5.74 -9.51 3.92
C SER A 41 6.32 -8.48 2.97
N ALA A 42 6.51 -7.24 3.44
CA ALA A 42 7.11 -6.20 2.63
C ALA A 42 8.55 -6.55 2.25
N GLN A 43 9.31 -7.10 3.19
CA GLN A 43 10.69 -7.49 2.95
C GLN A 43 10.77 -8.61 1.90
N ALA A 44 9.87 -9.59 1.98
CA ALA A 44 9.82 -10.67 1.01
C ALA A 44 9.49 -10.17 -0.39
N LEU A 45 8.53 -9.24 -0.50
CA LEU A 45 8.17 -8.63 -1.77
C LEU A 45 9.34 -7.84 -2.36
N ALA A 46 10.04 -7.07 -1.50
CA ALA A 46 11.19 -6.29 -1.94
C ALA A 46 12.31 -7.19 -2.48
N ALA A 47 12.59 -8.28 -1.79
CA ALA A 47 13.61 -9.22 -2.22
C ALA A 47 13.25 -9.90 -3.54
N ALA A 48 11.99 -10.34 -3.66
CA ALA A 48 11.54 -11.07 -4.86
C ALA A 48 11.48 -10.17 -6.10
N ASN A 49 11.28 -8.86 -5.90
CA ASN A 49 11.08 -7.92 -7.01
C ASN A 49 12.20 -6.89 -7.14
N ASN A 50 13.28 -7.04 -6.38
CA ASN A 50 14.42 -6.11 -6.39
C ASN A 50 14.01 -4.66 -6.13
N TYR A 51 13.09 -4.46 -5.20
CA TYR A 51 12.65 -3.10 -4.83
C TYR A 51 13.74 -2.41 -4.02
N THR A 52 14.05 -1.16 -4.42
CA THR A 52 15.05 -0.33 -3.73
C THR A 52 14.46 0.96 -3.21
N ALA A 53 13.20 1.25 -3.54
CA ALA A 53 12.53 2.48 -3.10
C ALA A 53 11.59 2.20 -1.94
N ALA A 54 11.32 3.21 -1.12
CA ALA A 54 10.34 3.17 -0.06
C ALA A 54 9.20 4.13 -0.41
N PRO A 55 7.95 3.84 -0.01
CA PRO A 55 7.53 2.69 0.77
C PRO A 55 7.40 1.45 -0.10
N VAL A 56 7.37 0.28 0.53
CA VAL A 56 6.87 -0.93 -0.14
C VAL A 56 5.40 -1.00 0.18
N CYS A 57 4.57 -0.94 -0.87
CA CYS A 57 3.12 -0.97 -0.73
C CYS A 57 2.60 -2.29 -1.24
N TYR A 58 1.58 -2.80 -0.56
CA TYR A 58 0.92 -4.01 -1.03
C TYR A 58 -0.52 -4.02 -0.57
N VAL A 59 -1.35 -4.73 -1.30
CA VAL A 59 -2.77 -4.83 -1.04
C VAL A 59 -3.09 -6.30 -0.80
N VAL A 60 -3.73 -6.60 0.32
CA VAL A 60 -4.07 -7.97 0.68
C VAL A 60 -5.57 -8.18 0.68
N ASP A 61 -5.96 -9.38 0.22
CA ASP A 61 -7.35 -9.82 0.32
C ASP A 61 -7.61 -10.18 1.80
N LYS A 62 -8.60 -9.54 2.41
CA LYS A 62 -8.89 -9.77 3.82
C LYS A 62 -9.36 -11.17 4.14
N ARG A 63 -9.93 -11.87 3.16
CA ARG A 63 -10.46 -13.22 3.37
C ARG A 63 -9.38 -14.28 3.27
N THR A 64 -8.44 -14.12 2.34
CA THR A 64 -7.45 -15.16 2.04
C THR A 64 -6.04 -14.81 2.50
N GLY A 65 -5.75 -13.50 2.67
CA GLY A 65 -4.41 -13.04 2.96
C GLY A 65 -3.53 -12.94 1.72
N ASP A 66 -4.08 -13.23 0.53
CA ASP A 66 -3.32 -13.15 -0.71
C ASP A 66 -2.95 -11.71 -1.04
N VAL A 67 -1.75 -11.52 -1.60
CA VAL A 67 -1.31 -10.22 -2.08
C VAL A 67 -1.90 -10.01 -3.47
N LEU A 68 -2.76 -9.01 -3.60
CA LEU A 68 -3.46 -8.70 -4.85
C LEU A 68 -2.66 -7.77 -5.75
N SER A 69 -1.81 -6.93 -5.17
CA SER A 69 -0.99 -5.97 -5.92
C SER A 69 0.14 -5.50 -5.01
N HIS A 70 1.24 -5.06 -5.61
CA HIS A 70 2.35 -4.50 -4.84
C HIS A 70 3.18 -3.57 -5.74
N TRP A 71 3.88 -2.63 -5.08
CA TRP A 71 4.78 -1.70 -5.77
C TRP A 71 5.71 -1.07 -4.74
N ALA A 72 6.70 -0.33 -5.22
CA ALA A 72 7.64 0.38 -4.36
C ALA A 72 7.72 1.84 -4.78
N GLY A 73 7.90 2.72 -3.79
CA GLY A 73 7.94 4.15 -4.02
C GLY A 73 6.55 4.74 -4.19
N PHE A 74 6.49 6.05 -4.48
CA PHE A 74 5.20 6.71 -4.73
C PHE A 74 4.77 6.38 -6.16
N ASN A 75 3.62 5.70 -6.28
CA ASN A 75 3.08 5.30 -7.57
C ASN A 75 1.61 5.72 -7.63
N MET A 76 1.37 6.90 -8.21
CA MET A 76 0.02 7.45 -8.29
C MET A 76 -0.91 6.56 -9.10
N TYR A 77 -0.39 5.86 -10.10
CA TYR A 77 -1.18 4.95 -10.94
C TYR A 77 -1.81 3.85 -10.10
N ARG A 78 -0.98 3.19 -9.29
CA ARG A 78 -1.43 2.10 -8.42
C ARG A 78 -2.33 2.63 -7.31
N LEU A 79 -1.94 3.74 -6.71
CA LEU A 79 -2.74 4.33 -5.64
C LEU A 79 -4.12 4.72 -6.13
N ARG A 80 -4.20 5.32 -7.33
CA ARG A 80 -5.48 5.71 -7.92
C ARG A 80 -6.35 4.48 -8.18
N GLN A 81 -5.76 3.42 -8.70
CA GLN A 81 -6.47 2.16 -8.95
C GLN A 81 -7.16 1.66 -7.69
N TRP A 82 -6.43 1.64 -6.58
CA TRP A 82 -6.99 1.11 -5.33
C TRP A 82 -7.92 2.09 -4.62
N VAL A 83 -7.72 3.39 -4.79
CA VAL A 83 -8.69 4.38 -4.35
C VAL A 83 -10.02 4.16 -5.08
N ASN A 84 -9.97 3.96 -6.39
CA ASN A 84 -11.18 3.73 -7.18
C ASN A 84 -11.86 2.42 -6.79
N ASN A 85 -11.07 1.36 -6.59
CA ASN A 85 -11.61 0.07 -6.14
C ASN A 85 -12.30 0.21 -4.78
N TYR A 86 -11.70 0.98 -3.87
CA TYR A 86 -12.29 1.22 -2.57
C TYR A 86 -13.62 1.94 -2.68
N LYS A 87 -13.67 2.99 -3.48
CA LYS A 87 -14.91 3.77 -3.68
C LYS A 87 -16.02 2.91 -4.26
N GLU A 88 -15.70 2.03 -5.20
CA GLU A 88 -16.68 1.12 -5.78
C GLU A 88 -17.23 0.16 -4.72
N GLU A 89 -16.37 -0.41 -3.88
CA GLU A 89 -16.80 -1.37 -2.88
C GLU A 89 -17.64 -0.75 -1.77
N VAL A 90 -17.35 0.49 -1.38
CA VAL A 90 -18.10 1.16 -0.31
C VAL A 90 -19.26 2.00 -0.83
N GLY A 91 -19.49 2.03 -2.13
CA GLY A 91 -20.64 2.67 -2.72
C GLY A 91 -20.54 4.19 -2.89
N GLU A 92 -19.32 4.70 -3.01
CA GLU A 92 -19.11 6.14 -3.23
C GLU A 92 -19.00 6.51 -4.70
#